data_010271d3608b36e5a3113f2e9c90808c
#
_entry.id   010271d3608b36e5a3113f2e9c90808c
#
_cell.length_a   1.000
_cell.length_b   1.000
_cell.length_c   1.000
_cell.angle_alpha   90.00
_cell.angle_beta   90.00
_cell.angle_gamma   90.00
#
_symmetry.space_group_name_H-M   'P 1'
#
loop_
_entity.id
_entity.type
_entity.pdbx_description
1 polymer ?
#
loop_
_entity_poly.entity_id
_entity_poly.type
_entity_poly.pdbx_seq_one_letter_code
_entity_poly.pdbx_strand_id
1 'polypeptide(L)'
;MKNQCIENHKCIVFGPDHYNPLGVIRSLGEKGVYPIVILWAEKPVLVNHSKYISELYVVKSIEEGFNILISKFNNELEKPFLFLTMDKIVSYIDSHYNEVKRYFITYNGGGEQGRLNWLMNKDNITNLGIEAGLEVPQKEVVDTGILPHNVKYPIITKVLDSTMGAWKGDVHICHNEAELVNAFTTIKAPKLIIQEYIKKKGEFCFEGFSINDGQDIFLPYVFDYIRYYDDSYGHFMTVTPVEESEFIGRIRDLFKLSRFNGIFEIEFMKGPEDENYFLEINLRASTWNYAPTVGGANLPYLWAKSTLLGRIPQEEFSIRKRPFTAMVEITDFFNNCKNGDVSLIQWIKEFKNSECTYTFNKKDNMPFYFVVWDIIKSKLKKIGGYSY
;
A
#
# COMPACT_ATOMS: atom_id res chain seq x y z
N MET A 1 16.25 -5.63 -29.10
CA MET A 1 16.68 -6.46 -27.96
C MET A 1 17.51 -5.72 -26.89
N LYS A 2 18.23 -4.60 -27.21
CA LYS A 2 19.01 -3.85 -26.17
C LYS A 2 18.15 -3.08 -25.14
N ASN A 3 16.91 -2.71 -25.44
CA ASN A 3 16.05 -1.87 -24.60
C ASN A 3 15.12 -2.65 -23.65
N GLN A 4 15.33 -3.97 -23.49
CA GLN A 4 14.47 -4.82 -22.66
C GLN A 4 15.12 -5.23 -21.32
N CYS A 5 16.20 -4.53 -20.95
CA CYS A 5 16.97 -4.80 -19.75
C CYS A 5 16.77 -3.68 -18.75
N ILE A 6 16.27 -4.01 -17.56
CA ILE A 6 15.98 -3.03 -16.50
C ILE A 6 17.24 -2.26 -16.05
N GLU A 7 18.41 -2.88 -16.18
CA GLU A 7 19.71 -2.30 -15.84
C GLU A 7 20.08 -1.08 -16.70
N ASN A 8 19.43 -0.91 -17.87
CA ASN A 8 19.58 0.26 -18.72
C ASN A 8 18.73 1.45 -18.26
N HIS A 9 17.76 1.22 -17.38
CA HIS A 9 16.84 2.23 -16.88
C HIS A 9 17.22 2.61 -15.43
N LYS A 10 17.25 3.89 -15.14
CA LYS A 10 17.27 4.32 -13.74
C LYS A 10 15.96 3.91 -13.06
N CYS A 11 16.04 3.50 -11.79
CA CYS A 11 14.88 3.26 -10.97
C CYS A 11 14.82 4.35 -9.90
N ILE A 12 13.69 5.03 -9.79
CA ILE A 12 13.46 6.11 -8.83
C ILE A 12 12.33 5.69 -7.91
N VAL A 13 12.56 5.74 -6.60
CA VAL A 13 11.53 5.49 -5.57
C VAL A 13 11.14 6.81 -4.93
N PHE A 14 9.88 7.18 -5.02
CA PHE A 14 9.34 8.39 -4.40
C PHE A 14 8.36 8.02 -3.29
N GLY A 15 8.68 8.42 -2.05
CA GLY A 15 7.90 8.05 -0.88
C GLY A 15 8.28 8.79 0.40
N PRO A 16 7.53 8.52 1.49
CA PRO A 16 7.85 9.03 2.83
C PRO A 16 8.97 8.21 3.49
N ASP A 17 9.43 8.65 4.67
CA ASP A 17 10.35 7.85 5.51
C ASP A 17 9.59 6.71 6.22
N HIS A 18 9.32 5.64 5.48
CA HIS A 18 8.45 4.54 5.86
C HIS A 18 8.98 3.19 5.34
N TYR A 19 8.50 2.09 5.88
CA TYR A 19 8.89 0.75 5.40
C TYR A 19 8.32 0.43 4.01
N ASN A 20 7.29 1.12 3.49
CA ASN A 20 6.80 0.91 2.12
C ASN A 20 7.89 1.21 1.07
N PRO A 21 8.49 2.42 1.00
CA PRO A 21 9.60 2.65 0.09
C PRO A 21 10.82 1.79 0.42
N LEU A 22 11.10 1.51 1.70
CA LEU A 22 12.21 0.64 2.09
C LEU A 22 12.05 -0.78 1.50
N GLY A 23 10.81 -1.30 1.45
CA GLY A 23 10.52 -2.59 0.82
C GLY A 23 10.84 -2.60 -0.68
N VAL A 24 10.43 -1.56 -1.41
CA VAL A 24 10.75 -1.38 -2.84
C VAL A 24 12.26 -1.26 -3.07
N ILE A 25 12.95 -0.44 -2.26
CA ILE A 25 14.41 -0.21 -2.34
C ILE A 25 15.16 -1.53 -2.13
N ARG A 26 14.81 -2.31 -1.12
CA ARG A 26 15.40 -3.62 -0.84
C ARG A 26 15.14 -4.62 -1.97
N SER A 27 13.91 -4.67 -2.46
CA SER A 27 13.53 -5.55 -3.55
C SER A 27 14.36 -5.30 -4.80
N LEU A 28 14.51 -4.06 -5.22
CA LEU A 28 15.35 -3.67 -6.35
C LEU A 28 16.83 -3.96 -6.06
N GLY A 29 17.32 -3.55 -4.88
CA GLY A 29 18.73 -3.70 -4.48
C GLY A 29 19.16 -5.16 -4.38
N GLU A 30 18.27 -6.09 -3.97
CA GLU A 30 18.57 -7.53 -3.96
C GLU A 30 18.73 -8.15 -5.36
N LYS A 31 18.23 -7.46 -6.39
CA LYS A 31 18.45 -7.79 -7.81
C LYS A 31 19.62 -7.00 -8.43
N GLY A 32 20.38 -6.25 -7.63
CA GLY A 32 21.50 -5.44 -8.12
C GLY A 32 21.10 -4.09 -8.73
N VAL A 33 19.83 -3.74 -8.67
CA VAL A 33 19.30 -2.45 -9.14
C VAL A 33 19.24 -1.49 -7.96
N TYR A 34 20.17 -0.55 -7.89
CA TYR A 34 20.28 0.44 -6.79
C TYR A 34 19.48 1.68 -7.15
N PRO A 35 18.29 1.91 -6.54
CA PRO A 35 17.45 3.03 -6.94
C PRO A 35 17.95 4.36 -6.41
N ILE A 36 17.58 5.42 -7.13
CA ILE A 36 17.57 6.80 -6.66
C ILE A 36 16.35 6.96 -5.77
N VAL A 37 16.46 7.68 -4.64
CA VAL A 37 15.35 7.88 -3.71
C VAL A 37 15.04 9.36 -3.57
N ILE A 38 13.78 9.72 -3.79
CA ILE A 38 13.21 11.02 -3.44
C ILE A 38 12.39 10.79 -2.17
N LEU A 39 12.89 11.26 -1.04
CA LEU A 39 12.37 10.97 0.29
C LEU A 39 11.65 12.19 0.86
N TRP A 40 10.35 12.12 0.93
CA TRP A 40 9.53 13.16 1.57
C TRP A 40 9.56 13.00 3.09
N ALA A 41 10.43 13.77 3.72
CA ALA A 41 10.62 13.75 5.17
C ALA A 41 11.34 15.00 5.66
N GLU A 42 11.04 15.46 6.86
CA GLU A 42 11.80 16.55 7.51
C GLU A 42 13.13 16.03 8.10
N LYS A 43 13.08 14.90 8.82
CA LYS A 43 14.21 14.25 9.49
C LYS A 43 14.12 12.74 9.30
N PRO A 44 14.65 12.22 8.21
CA PRO A 44 14.57 10.78 7.95
C PRO A 44 15.44 9.99 8.92
N VAL A 45 14.92 8.85 9.39
CA VAL A 45 15.59 7.95 10.37
C VAL A 45 15.60 6.49 9.93
N LEU A 46 14.89 6.14 8.87
CA LEU A 46 14.71 4.78 8.41
C LEU A 46 15.29 4.57 7.00
N VAL A 47 14.65 5.11 5.98
CA VAL A 47 14.94 4.82 4.57
C VAL A 47 16.33 5.27 4.18
N ASN A 48 16.75 6.44 4.61
CA ASN A 48 18.06 7.05 4.31
C ASN A 48 19.28 6.24 4.77
N HIS A 49 19.07 5.19 5.55
CA HIS A 49 20.14 4.30 6.03
C HIS A 49 20.23 2.98 5.26
N SER A 50 19.41 2.77 4.25
CA SER A 50 19.52 1.58 3.41
C SER A 50 20.77 1.63 2.53
N LYS A 51 21.53 0.52 2.52
CA LYS A 51 22.73 0.38 1.68
C LYS A 51 22.44 0.26 0.19
N TYR A 52 21.19 0.06 -0.18
CA TYR A 52 20.77 -0.15 -1.57
C TYR A 52 20.46 1.15 -2.31
N ILE A 53 20.54 2.30 -1.67
CA ILE A 53 20.31 3.61 -2.28
C ILE A 53 21.56 4.03 -3.07
N SER A 54 21.37 4.37 -4.36
CA SER A 54 22.44 4.93 -5.18
C SER A 54 22.60 6.45 -5.01
N GLU A 55 21.48 7.16 -4.89
CA GLU A 55 21.41 8.60 -4.71
C GLU A 55 20.17 8.96 -3.88
N LEU A 56 20.27 9.96 -3.00
CA LEU A 56 19.19 10.36 -2.09
C LEU A 56 18.90 11.86 -2.19
N TYR A 57 17.65 12.20 -2.41
CA TYR A 57 17.10 13.56 -2.31
C TYR A 57 16.08 13.60 -1.19
N VAL A 58 16.36 14.35 -0.13
CA VAL A 58 15.39 14.60 0.95
C VAL A 58 14.65 15.88 0.64
N VAL A 59 13.32 15.79 0.58
CA VAL A 59 12.43 16.90 0.20
C VAL A 59 11.38 17.17 1.27
N LYS A 60 10.91 18.41 1.36
CA LYS A 60 9.91 18.84 2.36
C LYS A 60 8.47 18.82 1.82
N SER A 61 8.31 18.73 0.51
CA SER A 61 7.00 18.64 -0.13
C SER A 61 7.02 17.70 -1.33
N ILE A 62 5.85 17.22 -1.73
CA ILE A 62 5.68 16.41 -2.93
C ILE A 62 6.05 17.22 -4.18
N GLU A 63 5.71 18.50 -4.19
CA GLU A 63 6.01 19.43 -5.29
C GLU A 63 7.54 19.60 -5.47
N GLU A 64 8.29 19.74 -4.38
CA GLU A 64 9.77 19.78 -4.43
C GLU A 64 10.34 18.49 -5.05
N GLY A 65 9.79 17.32 -4.64
CA GLY A 65 10.18 16.02 -5.21
C GLY A 65 9.85 15.92 -6.70
N PHE A 66 8.68 16.40 -7.11
CA PHE A 66 8.29 16.46 -8.51
C PHE A 66 9.22 17.38 -9.33
N ASN A 67 9.57 18.54 -8.81
CA ASN A 67 10.49 19.46 -9.48
C ASN A 67 11.88 18.81 -9.67
N ILE A 68 12.36 18.01 -8.72
CA ILE A 68 13.59 17.21 -8.87
C ILE A 68 13.43 16.19 -9.99
N LEU A 69 12.32 15.45 -10.05
CA LEU A 69 12.05 14.50 -11.13
C LEU A 69 12.18 15.18 -12.50
N ILE A 70 11.40 16.25 -12.71
CA ILE A 70 11.32 16.90 -14.01
C ILE A 70 12.62 17.64 -14.37
N SER A 71 13.31 18.26 -13.41
CA SER A 71 14.53 19.03 -13.72
C SER A 71 15.78 18.15 -13.93
N LYS A 72 15.88 17.01 -13.21
CA LYS A 72 17.11 16.21 -13.22
C LYS A 72 17.05 14.98 -14.12
N PHE A 73 15.84 14.43 -14.36
CA PHE A 73 15.69 13.13 -15.02
C PHE A 73 14.84 13.18 -16.31
N ASN A 74 14.61 14.37 -16.87
CA ASN A 74 13.82 14.56 -18.10
C ASN A 74 14.62 14.28 -19.41
N ASN A 75 15.93 14.08 -19.32
CA ASN A 75 16.82 13.88 -20.48
C ASN A 75 17.56 12.54 -20.43
N GLU A 76 17.03 11.56 -19.68
CA GLU A 76 17.61 10.23 -19.65
C GLU A 76 17.46 9.52 -20.98
N LEU A 77 18.48 8.75 -21.40
CA LEU A 77 18.48 8.01 -22.67
C LEU A 77 17.31 6.99 -22.71
N GLU A 78 17.13 6.25 -21.61
CA GLU A 78 16.01 5.35 -21.39
C GLU A 78 15.17 5.92 -20.25
N LYS A 79 13.84 5.95 -20.44
CA LYS A 79 12.92 6.50 -19.43
C LYS A 79 13.10 5.79 -18.09
N PRO A 80 13.38 6.51 -16.99
CA PRO A 80 13.43 5.91 -15.68
C PRO A 80 12.11 5.29 -15.26
N PHE A 81 12.18 4.19 -14.49
CA PHE A 81 11.04 3.69 -13.75
C PHE A 81 10.81 4.52 -12.49
N LEU A 82 9.57 4.98 -12.29
CA LEU A 82 9.16 5.73 -11.13
C LEU A 82 8.21 4.90 -10.28
N PHE A 83 8.67 4.48 -9.09
CA PHE A 83 7.92 3.71 -8.11
C PHE A 83 7.32 4.65 -7.07
N LEU A 84 6.02 4.58 -6.89
CA LEU A 84 5.26 5.43 -5.96
C LEU A 84 4.80 4.58 -4.76
N THR A 85 4.92 5.14 -3.55
CA THR A 85 4.70 4.37 -2.32
C THR A 85 3.76 5.06 -1.32
N MET A 86 3.02 6.09 -1.77
CA MET A 86 2.05 6.82 -0.96
C MET A 86 0.94 7.41 -1.84
N ASP A 87 -0.31 7.35 -1.39
CA ASP A 87 -1.48 7.78 -2.15
C ASP A 87 -1.42 9.26 -2.56
N LYS A 88 -0.99 10.16 -1.67
CA LYS A 88 -0.82 11.58 -2.00
C LYS A 88 0.19 11.82 -3.12
N ILE A 89 1.26 11.01 -3.18
CA ILE A 89 2.26 11.09 -4.25
C ILE A 89 1.68 10.53 -5.54
N VAL A 90 0.95 9.40 -5.49
CA VAL A 90 0.23 8.84 -6.65
C VAL A 90 -0.74 9.88 -7.21
N SER A 91 -1.55 10.48 -6.37
CA SER A 91 -2.52 11.51 -6.75
C SER A 91 -1.87 12.72 -7.43
N TYR A 92 -0.76 13.21 -6.87
CA TYR A 92 -0.02 14.33 -7.43
C TYR A 92 0.58 13.99 -8.81
N ILE A 93 1.24 12.83 -8.92
CA ILE A 93 1.84 12.35 -10.18
C ILE A 93 0.77 12.11 -11.24
N ASP A 94 -0.39 11.51 -10.87
CA ASP A 94 -1.51 11.29 -11.78
C ASP A 94 -2.10 12.60 -12.30
N SER A 95 -2.19 13.64 -11.45
CA SER A 95 -2.64 14.98 -11.85
C SER A 95 -1.71 15.65 -12.87
N HIS A 96 -0.45 15.21 -12.97
CA HIS A 96 0.56 15.70 -13.91
C HIS A 96 0.99 14.62 -14.93
N TYR A 97 0.18 13.54 -15.08
CA TYR A 97 0.59 12.34 -15.82
C TYR A 97 0.96 12.62 -17.29
N ASN A 98 0.28 13.57 -17.95
CA ASN A 98 0.60 13.93 -19.34
C ASN A 98 2.01 14.51 -19.54
N GLU A 99 2.57 15.14 -18.50
CA GLU A 99 3.95 15.57 -18.48
C GLU A 99 4.87 14.40 -18.10
N VAL A 100 4.54 13.70 -17.00
CA VAL A 100 5.35 12.60 -16.45
C VAL A 100 5.59 11.48 -17.47
N LYS A 101 4.56 11.05 -18.20
CA LYS A 101 4.67 9.95 -19.19
C LYS A 101 5.63 10.23 -20.36
N ARG A 102 6.01 11.50 -20.57
CA ARG A 102 7.01 11.86 -21.59
C ARG A 102 8.41 11.37 -21.19
N TYR A 103 8.69 11.37 -19.88
CA TYR A 103 10.03 11.16 -19.33
C TYR A 103 10.17 9.90 -18.49
N PHE A 104 9.06 9.36 -17.94
CA PHE A 104 9.08 8.26 -16.98
C PHE A 104 8.13 7.13 -17.39
N ILE A 105 8.43 5.93 -16.91
CA ILE A 105 7.54 4.79 -16.86
C ILE A 105 7.03 4.71 -15.41
N THR A 106 5.71 4.89 -15.22
CA THR A 106 5.11 4.88 -13.87
C THR A 106 3.70 4.31 -13.90
N TYR A 107 3.10 4.20 -12.72
CA TYR A 107 1.74 3.70 -12.56
C TYR A 107 0.75 4.60 -13.29
N ASN A 108 -0.27 3.96 -13.90
CA ASN A 108 -1.29 4.69 -14.65
C ASN A 108 -2.55 3.85 -14.84
N GLY A 109 -3.65 4.48 -15.21
CA GLY A 109 -4.91 3.84 -15.63
C GLY A 109 -5.13 4.05 -17.12
N GLY A 110 -4.71 3.10 -17.96
CA GLY A 110 -4.87 3.15 -19.40
C GLY A 110 -4.17 4.35 -20.09
N GLY A 111 -3.11 4.89 -19.49
CA GLY A 111 -2.39 6.05 -20.02
C GLY A 111 -3.12 7.39 -19.90
N GLU A 112 -4.20 7.49 -19.13
CA GLU A 112 -5.07 8.65 -18.99
C GLU A 112 -4.74 9.44 -17.71
N GLN A 113 -4.52 10.75 -17.84
CA GLN A 113 -4.32 11.65 -16.68
C GLN A 113 -5.60 11.77 -15.85
N GLY A 114 -5.48 11.68 -14.53
CA GLY A 114 -6.60 11.76 -13.59
C GLY A 114 -7.31 10.41 -13.39
N ARG A 115 -6.92 9.35 -14.11
CA ARG A 115 -7.59 8.05 -14.00
C ARG A 115 -7.29 7.37 -12.67
N LEU A 116 -6.06 7.48 -12.13
CA LEU A 116 -5.75 6.92 -10.81
C LEU A 116 -6.51 7.67 -9.72
N ASN A 117 -6.61 8.99 -9.80
CA ASN A 117 -7.43 9.79 -8.87
C ASN A 117 -8.89 9.36 -8.91
N TRP A 118 -9.43 9.06 -10.09
CA TRP A 118 -10.78 8.53 -10.24
C TRP A 118 -10.92 7.14 -9.60
N LEU A 119 -9.94 6.24 -9.79
CA LEU A 119 -9.91 4.90 -9.19
C LEU A 119 -9.73 4.92 -7.66
N MET A 120 -9.02 5.92 -7.12
CA MET A 120 -8.84 6.09 -5.67
C MET A 120 -10.12 6.56 -4.96
N ASN A 121 -11.12 7.01 -5.69
CA ASN A 121 -12.43 7.30 -5.12
C ASN A 121 -13.14 5.99 -4.77
N LYS A 122 -13.51 5.84 -3.49
CA LYS A 122 -14.07 4.58 -2.95
C LYS A 122 -15.40 4.18 -3.59
N ASP A 123 -16.20 5.14 -4.02
CA ASP A 123 -17.45 4.83 -4.72
C ASP A 123 -17.16 4.28 -6.12
N ASN A 124 -16.28 4.92 -6.87
CA ASN A 124 -15.92 4.48 -8.21
C ASN A 124 -15.31 3.08 -8.22
N ILE A 125 -14.32 2.83 -7.35
CA ILE A 125 -13.61 1.54 -7.33
C ILE A 125 -14.51 0.39 -6.84
N THR A 126 -15.39 0.65 -5.88
CA THR A 126 -16.33 -0.38 -5.40
C THR A 126 -17.44 -0.63 -6.43
N ASN A 127 -17.85 0.35 -7.24
CA ASN A 127 -18.76 0.13 -8.36
C ASN A 127 -18.12 -0.74 -9.46
N LEU A 128 -16.83 -0.55 -9.78
CA LEU A 128 -16.09 -1.48 -10.65
C LEU A 128 -15.98 -2.88 -10.03
N GLY A 129 -15.81 -2.97 -8.71
CA GLY A 129 -15.82 -4.25 -8.00
C GLY A 129 -17.13 -5.01 -8.16
N ILE A 130 -18.26 -4.33 -8.04
CA ILE A 130 -19.60 -4.91 -8.28
C ILE A 130 -19.72 -5.36 -9.74
N GLU A 131 -19.29 -4.56 -10.71
CA GLU A 131 -19.31 -4.91 -12.14
C GLU A 131 -18.45 -6.16 -12.42
N ALA A 132 -17.32 -6.31 -11.71
CA ALA A 132 -16.45 -7.49 -11.79
C ALA A 132 -17.02 -8.72 -11.03
N GLY A 133 -18.17 -8.60 -10.36
CA GLY A 133 -18.81 -9.67 -9.60
C GLY A 133 -18.25 -9.88 -8.20
N LEU A 134 -17.48 -8.92 -7.64
CA LEU A 134 -17.02 -8.94 -6.25
C LEU A 134 -18.17 -8.50 -5.32
N GLU A 135 -18.23 -9.10 -4.14
CA GLU A 135 -19.16 -8.67 -3.10
C GLU A 135 -18.68 -7.37 -2.46
N VAL A 136 -19.58 -6.41 -2.33
CA VAL A 136 -19.37 -5.12 -1.67
C VAL A 136 -20.50 -4.92 -0.68
N PRO A 137 -20.24 -4.48 0.57
CA PRO A 137 -21.31 -4.15 1.50
C PRO A 137 -22.25 -3.10 0.91
N GLN A 138 -23.55 -3.25 1.13
CA GLN A 138 -24.53 -2.30 0.61
C GLN A 138 -24.20 -0.87 1.00
N LYS A 139 -24.21 0.06 0.06
CA LYS A 139 -23.76 1.44 0.26
C LYS A 139 -24.64 2.46 -0.44
N GLU A 140 -24.61 3.68 0.06
CA GLU A 140 -25.22 4.86 -0.57
C GLU A 140 -24.29 6.08 -0.36
N VAL A 141 -24.14 6.91 -1.39
CA VAL A 141 -23.43 8.19 -1.28
C VAL A 141 -24.44 9.28 -0.99
N VAL A 142 -24.24 9.99 0.12
CA VAL A 142 -25.13 11.08 0.55
C VAL A 142 -24.36 12.36 0.82
N ASP A 143 -25.02 13.51 0.73
CA ASP A 143 -24.49 14.75 1.29
C ASP A 143 -24.57 14.68 2.83
N THR A 144 -23.58 15.22 3.53
CA THR A 144 -23.54 15.19 5.00
C THR A 144 -24.76 15.90 5.59
N GLY A 145 -25.49 15.22 6.45
CA GLY A 145 -26.77 15.65 7.01
C GLY A 145 -27.99 15.06 6.29
N ILE A 146 -27.82 14.34 5.18
CA ILE A 146 -28.91 13.63 4.50
C ILE A 146 -28.89 12.17 4.92
N LEU A 147 -30.06 11.66 5.32
CA LEU A 147 -30.23 10.26 5.70
C LEU A 147 -30.24 9.32 4.49
N PRO A 148 -29.63 8.13 4.58
CA PRO A 148 -29.67 7.14 3.51
C PRO A 148 -31.07 6.54 3.38
N HIS A 149 -31.44 6.09 2.17
CA HIS A 149 -32.73 5.45 1.89
C HIS A 149 -32.65 3.93 1.79
N ASN A 150 -31.49 3.40 1.34
CA ASN A 150 -31.36 2.00 0.93
C ASN A 150 -30.38 1.18 1.77
N VAL A 151 -29.83 1.74 2.85
CA VAL A 151 -28.86 1.05 3.72
C VAL A 151 -29.51 0.70 5.06
N LYS A 152 -29.32 -0.54 5.50
CA LYS A 152 -29.86 -1.03 6.78
C LYS A 152 -28.84 -0.84 7.91
N TYR A 153 -29.34 -0.43 9.07
CA TYR A 153 -28.54 -0.36 10.30
C TYR A 153 -28.17 -1.75 10.86
N PRO A 154 -27.00 -1.93 11.48
CA PRO A 154 -25.98 -0.89 11.73
C PRO A 154 -25.24 -0.48 10.45
N ILE A 155 -24.81 0.77 10.40
CA ILE A 155 -24.07 1.35 9.27
C ILE A 155 -22.73 1.91 9.72
N ILE A 156 -21.83 2.14 8.75
CA ILE A 156 -20.56 2.84 8.94
C ILE A 156 -20.45 4.00 7.95
N THR A 157 -20.01 5.17 8.44
CA THR A 157 -19.72 6.33 7.59
C THR A 157 -18.27 6.27 7.11
N LYS A 158 -17.99 6.65 5.86
CA LYS A 158 -16.64 6.72 5.29
C LYS A 158 -16.53 7.95 4.36
N VAL A 159 -15.35 8.55 4.30
CA VAL A 159 -15.05 9.56 3.28
C VAL A 159 -14.88 8.90 1.91
N LEU A 160 -15.22 9.63 0.83
CA LEU A 160 -15.11 9.12 -0.54
C LEU A 160 -13.66 8.95 -0.99
N ASP A 161 -12.75 9.76 -0.49
CA ASP A 161 -11.36 9.81 -0.92
C ASP A 161 -10.43 9.89 0.29
N SER A 162 -9.38 9.06 0.33
CA SER A 162 -8.37 9.03 1.39
C SER A 162 -7.50 10.29 1.45
N THR A 163 -7.51 11.10 0.38
CA THR A 163 -6.77 12.38 0.33
C THR A 163 -7.57 13.54 0.91
N MET A 164 -8.89 13.39 1.11
CA MET A 164 -9.81 14.40 1.61
C MET A 164 -10.37 14.05 3.00
N GLY A 165 -10.64 15.07 3.82
CA GLY A 165 -11.29 14.93 5.12
C GLY A 165 -10.36 14.65 6.30
N ALA A 166 -10.96 14.43 7.48
CA ALA A 166 -10.25 14.14 8.74
C ALA A 166 -9.87 12.66 8.92
N TRP A 167 -9.88 11.89 7.86
CA TRP A 167 -9.61 10.46 7.76
C TRP A 167 -10.35 9.61 8.83
N LYS A 168 -9.76 9.35 9.99
CA LYS A 168 -10.43 8.58 11.07
C LYS A 168 -11.52 9.37 11.79
N GLY A 169 -11.51 10.69 11.75
CA GLY A 169 -12.50 11.55 12.44
C GLY A 169 -13.89 11.54 11.82
N ASP A 170 -14.02 11.11 10.57
CA ASP A 170 -15.29 11.05 9.85
C ASP A 170 -15.84 9.60 9.73
N VAL A 171 -15.22 8.63 10.43
CA VAL A 171 -15.66 7.23 10.48
C VAL A 171 -16.43 6.98 11.76
N HIS A 172 -17.73 6.69 11.63
CA HIS A 172 -18.63 6.39 12.74
C HIS A 172 -19.44 5.12 12.46
N ILE A 173 -19.56 4.24 13.43
CA ILE A 173 -20.51 3.13 13.40
C ILE A 173 -21.79 3.61 14.09
N CYS A 174 -22.91 3.53 13.38
CA CYS A 174 -24.21 3.98 13.87
C CYS A 174 -25.21 2.80 13.85
N HIS A 175 -25.82 2.53 14.98
CA HIS A 175 -26.79 1.43 15.13
C HIS A 175 -28.23 1.85 14.82
N ASN A 176 -28.48 3.15 14.72
CA ASN A 176 -29.78 3.74 14.43
C ASN A 176 -29.64 5.14 13.83
N GLU A 177 -30.75 5.70 13.36
CA GLU A 177 -30.82 7.02 12.75
C GLU A 177 -30.37 8.14 13.70
N ALA A 178 -30.72 8.07 14.98
CA ALA A 178 -30.37 9.09 15.96
C ALA A 178 -28.83 9.18 16.15
N GLU A 179 -28.13 8.04 16.15
CA GLU A 179 -26.68 8.00 16.21
C GLU A 179 -26.06 8.60 14.93
N LEU A 180 -26.62 8.34 13.75
CA LEU A 180 -26.15 8.93 12.50
C LEU A 180 -26.34 10.45 12.46
N VAL A 181 -27.50 10.94 12.89
CA VAL A 181 -27.78 12.38 13.01
C VAL A 181 -26.78 13.05 13.95
N ASN A 182 -26.46 12.41 15.08
CA ASN A 182 -25.45 12.91 16.01
C ASN A 182 -24.05 12.90 15.37
N ALA A 183 -23.67 11.83 14.63
CA ALA A 183 -22.39 11.74 13.94
C ALA A 183 -22.21 12.88 12.91
N PHE A 184 -23.25 13.27 12.18
CA PHE A 184 -23.19 14.39 11.24
C PHE A 184 -22.75 15.72 11.89
N THR A 185 -22.93 15.90 13.20
CA THR A 185 -22.49 17.13 13.91
C THR A 185 -20.96 17.24 13.99
N THR A 186 -20.23 16.13 13.86
CA THR A 186 -18.76 16.06 13.98
C THR A 186 -18.06 15.85 12.66
N ILE A 187 -18.75 15.28 11.67
CA ILE A 187 -18.23 14.99 10.34
C ILE A 187 -17.95 16.28 9.57
N LYS A 188 -16.76 16.35 8.96
CA LYS A 188 -16.30 17.52 8.20
C LYS A 188 -16.39 17.35 6.68
N ALA A 189 -16.42 16.11 6.21
CA ALA A 189 -16.53 15.83 4.79
C ALA A 189 -17.90 16.28 4.25
N PRO A 190 -18.00 16.93 3.07
CA PRO A 190 -19.28 17.40 2.55
C PRO A 190 -20.16 16.27 1.99
N LYS A 191 -19.53 15.15 1.64
CA LYS A 191 -20.19 13.92 1.16
C LYS A 191 -19.59 12.69 1.82
N LEU A 192 -20.41 11.69 2.06
CA LEU A 192 -20.05 10.43 2.70
C LEU A 192 -20.54 9.24 1.90
N ILE A 193 -19.82 8.12 2.01
CA ILE A 193 -20.35 6.81 1.79
C ILE A 193 -20.94 6.34 3.12
N ILE A 194 -22.24 6.07 3.14
CA ILE A 194 -22.89 5.35 4.21
C ILE A 194 -23.00 3.89 3.76
N GLN A 195 -22.43 2.99 4.51
CA GLN A 195 -22.27 1.59 4.14
C GLN A 195 -22.80 0.70 5.26
N GLU A 196 -23.40 -0.44 4.91
CA GLU A 196 -23.72 -1.49 5.85
C GLU A 196 -22.49 -1.86 6.69
N TYR A 197 -22.67 -1.90 8.01
CA TYR A 197 -21.59 -2.33 8.91
C TYR A 197 -21.56 -3.84 9.02
N ILE A 198 -20.54 -4.44 8.46
CA ILE A 198 -20.28 -5.87 8.56
C ILE A 198 -19.37 -6.14 9.76
N LYS A 199 -19.82 -6.97 10.69
CA LYS A 199 -18.97 -7.45 11.78
C LYS A 199 -17.92 -8.41 11.22
N LYS A 200 -16.70 -7.91 11.03
CA LYS A 200 -15.62 -8.69 10.42
C LYS A 200 -15.17 -9.86 11.29
N LYS A 201 -14.92 -11.01 10.67
CA LYS A 201 -14.16 -12.13 11.25
C LYS A 201 -12.66 -11.97 11.05
N GLY A 202 -12.25 -11.26 10.01
CA GLY A 202 -10.85 -11.05 9.65
C GLY A 202 -10.72 -10.12 8.45
N GLU A 203 -9.48 -9.79 8.13
CA GLU A 203 -9.10 -9.04 6.95
C GLU A 203 -7.97 -9.77 6.24
N PHE A 204 -7.92 -9.62 4.93
CA PHE A 204 -6.84 -10.17 4.10
C PHE A 204 -6.62 -9.27 2.88
N CYS A 205 -5.44 -9.37 2.31
CA CYS A 205 -5.13 -8.63 1.11
C CYS A 205 -4.26 -9.46 0.15
N PHE A 206 -4.16 -8.97 -1.08
CA PHE A 206 -3.21 -9.48 -2.06
C PHE A 206 -2.28 -8.34 -2.46
N GLU A 207 -0.99 -8.65 -2.56
CA GLU A 207 0.00 -7.80 -3.19
C GLU A 207 0.31 -8.32 -4.58
N GLY A 208 0.35 -7.44 -5.55
CA GLY A 208 0.60 -7.82 -6.93
C GLY A 208 0.98 -6.66 -7.84
N PHE A 209 0.99 -6.92 -9.13
CA PHE A 209 1.09 -5.89 -10.15
C PHE A 209 0.27 -6.25 -11.38
N SER A 210 -0.05 -5.25 -12.18
CA SER A 210 -0.70 -5.39 -13.48
C SER A 210 0.08 -4.64 -14.56
N ILE A 211 -0.04 -5.12 -15.79
CA ILE A 211 0.47 -4.54 -17.03
C ILE A 211 -0.58 -4.65 -18.13
N ASN A 212 -0.29 -4.06 -19.30
CA ASN A 212 -1.14 -4.16 -20.49
C ASN A 212 -2.59 -3.71 -20.21
N ASP A 213 -2.73 -2.55 -19.55
CA ASP A 213 -4.04 -1.99 -19.16
C ASP A 213 -4.88 -2.99 -18.34
N GLY A 214 -4.25 -3.60 -17.33
CA GLY A 214 -4.90 -4.55 -16.43
C GLY A 214 -5.22 -5.92 -17.02
N GLN A 215 -4.84 -6.21 -18.29
CA GLN A 215 -5.09 -7.50 -18.93
C GLN A 215 -4.25 -8.63 -18.30
N ASP A 216 -3.01 -8.31 -17.93
CA ASP A 216 -2.09 -9.25 -17.30
C ASP A 216 -1.84 -8.83 -15.85
N ILE A 217 -2.26 -9.69 -14.93
CA ILE A 217 -2.12 -9.49 -13.49
C ILE A 217 -1.28 -10.60 -12.87
N PHE A 218 -0.40 -10.24 -11.96
CA PHE A 218 0.42 -11.16 -11.17
C PHE A 218 0.05 -11.03 -9.70
N LEU A 219 -0.49 -12.12 -9.12
CA LEU A 219 -0.91 -12.24 -7.72
C LEU A 219 -0.20 -13.45 -7.10
N PRO A 220 1.01 -13.30 -6.55
CA PRO A 220 1.77 -14.43 -6.03
C PRO A 220 1.29 -14.92 -4.67
N TYR A 221 0.79 -14.03 -3.82
CA TYR A 221 0.48 -14.32 -2.43
C TYR A 221 -0.79 -13.62 -1.96
N VAL A 222 -1.51 -14.28 -1.04
CA VAL A 222 -2.53 -13.71 -0.16
C VAL A 222 -1.94 -13.53 1.23
N PHE A 223 -2.36 -12.49 1.91
CA PHE A 223 -1.91 -12.07 3.23
C PHE A 223 -3.11 -12.08 4.18
N ASP A 224 -3.14 -13.01 5.12
CA ASP A 224 -4.16 -13.09 6.16
C ASP A 224 -3.61 -12.50 7.47
N TYR A 225 -4.34 -11.56 8.08
CA TYR A 225 -3.96 -10.97 9.36
C TYR A 225 -4.04 -12.00 10.48
N ILE A 226 -2.91 -12.24 11.18
CA ILE A 226 -2.87 -13.05 12.39
C ILE A 226 -3.44 -12.26 13.57
N ARG A 227 -3.19 -10.95 13.58
CA ARG A 227 -3.74 -9.99 14.53
C ARG A 227 -4.41 -8.87 13.75
N TYR A 228 -5.64 -8.57 14.10
CA TYR A 228 -6.38 -7.43 13.57
C TYR A 228 -7.11 -6.73 14.72
N TYR A 229 -7.41 -5.46 14.49
CA TYR A 229 -8.08 -4.60 15.46
C TYR A 229 -9.31 -3.99 14.80
N ASP A 230 -10.34 -3.67 15.60
CA ASP A 230 -11.57 -3.10 15.05
C ASP A 230 -11.35 -1.73 14.42
N ASP A 231 -10.34 -0.98 14.92
CA ASP A 231 -10.06 0.40 14.55
C ASP A 231 -8.67 0.63 13.92
N SER A 232 -7.90 -0.44 13.68
CA SER A 232 -6.51 -0.33 13.23
C SER A 232 -6.08 -1.51 12.36
N TYR A 233 -4.93 -1.36 11.70
CA TYR A 233 -4.29 -2.40 10.89
C TYR A 233 -3.50 -3.37 11.75
N GLY A 234 -3.54 -4.65 11.40
CA GLY A 234 -2.62 -5.65 11.92
C GLY A 234 -1.18 -5.43 11.40
N HIS A 235 -0.21 -5.88 12.18
CA HIS A 235 1.21 -5.77 11.85
C HIS A 235 1.91 -7.12 11.79
N PHE A 236 1.13 -8.20 11.78
CA PHE A 236 1.61 -9.56 11.71
C PHE A 236 0.66 -10.40 10.85
N MET A 237 1.20 -11.03 9.79
CA MET A 237 0.42 -11.75 8.79
C MET A 237 0.99 -13.11 8.45
N THR A 238 0.11 -14.02 8.06
CA THR A 238 0.46 -15.21 7.30
C THR A 238 0.46 -14.86 5.81
N VAL A 239 1.47 -15.31 5.10
CA VAL A 239 1.64 -15.13 3.65
C VAL A 239 1.54 -16.49 3.00
N THR A 240 0.52 -16.69 2.16
CA THR A 240 0.19 -17.97 1.52
C THR A 240 0.20 -17.82 0.00
N PRO A 241 0.75 -18.76 -0.77
CA PRO A 241 0.64 -18.74 -2.24
C PRO A 241 -0.82 -18.68 -2.68
N VAL A 242 -1.09 -17.87 -3.72
CA VAL A 242 -2.43 -17.79 -4.30
C VAL A 242 -2.73 -19.06 -5.07
N GLU A 243 -3.92 -19.61 -4.85
CA GLU A 243 -4.51 -20.68 -5.63
C GLU A 243 -5.58 -20.12 -6.58
N GLU A 244 -5.59 -20.62 -7.83
CA GLU A 244 -6.57 -20.19 -8.83
C GLU A 244 -8.00 -20.57 -8.40
N SER A 245 -8.93 -19.63 -8.53
CA SER A 245 -10.34 -19.80 -8.17
C SER A 245 -11.21 -18.81 -8.95
N GLU A 246 -12.51 -18.98 -8.90
CA GLU A 246 -13.45 -18.02 -9.47
C GLU A 246 -13.31 -16.63 -8.84
N PHE A 247 -13.03 -16.58 -7.54
CA PHE A 247 -12.76 -15.33 -6.83
C PHE A 247 -11.54 -14.58 -7.40
N ILE A 248 -10.45 -15.29 -7.69
CA ILE A 248 -9.27 -14.71 -8.35
C ILE A 248 -9.61 -14.27 -9.77
N GLY A 249 -10.50 -14.98 -10.47
CA GLY A 249 -11.02 -14.57 -11.78
C GLY A 249 -11.72 -13.21 -11.71
N ARG A 250 -12.58 -12.99 -10.73
CA ARG A 250 -13.27 -11.70 -10.50
C ARG A 250 -12.29 -10.56 -10.17
N ILE A 251 -11.23 -10.82 -9.42
CA ILE A 251 -10.15 -9.84 -9.20
C ILE A 251 -9.48 -9.47 -10.54
N ARG A 252 -9.20 -10.45 -11.42
CA ARG A 252 -8.64 -10.16 -12.75
C ARG A 252 -9.57 -9.30 -13.59
N ASP A 253 -10.87 -9.54 -13.52
CA ASP A 253 -11.86 -8.74 -14.26
C ASP A 253 -11.95 -7.31 -13.73
N LEU A 254 -11.85 -7.11 -12.41
CA LEU A 254 -11.74 -5.77 -11.82
C LEU A 254 -10.52 -4.99 -12.38
N PHE A 255 -9.35 -5.65 -12.51
CA PHE A 255 -8.17 -4.98 -13.06
C PHE A 255 -8.31 -4.64 -14.55
N LYS A 256 -8.95 -5.50 -15.35
CA LYS A 256 -9.28 -5.18 -16.75
C LYS A 256 -10.18 -3.95 -16.85
N LEU A 257 -11.24 -3.87 -16.01
CA LEU A 257 -12.13 -2.72 -15.96
C LEU A 257 -11.43 -1.43 -15.50
N SER A 258 -10.54 -1.55 -14.53
CA SER A 258 -9.76 -0.41 -14.03
C SER A 258 -8.74 0.12 -15.04
N ARG A 259 -8.22 -0.76 -15.93
CA ARG A 259 -7.11 -0.52 -16.86
C ARG A 259 -5.83 -0.10 -16.14
N PHE A 260 -5.64 -0.56 -14.90
CA PHE A 260 -4.49 -0.19 -14.09
C PHE A 260 -3.21 -0.88 -14.56
N ASN A 261 -2.13 -0.11 -14.63
CA ASN A 261 -0.76 -0.57 -14.82
C ASN A 261 0.08 -0.13 -13.63
N GLY A 262 0.61 -1.05 -12.86
CA GLY A 262 1.41 -0.71 -11.67
C GLY A 262 1.41 -1.79 -10.61
N ILE A 263 2.09 -1.51 -9.50
CA ILE A 263 2.07 -2.34 -8.30
C ILE A 263 0.86 -1.92 -7.45
N PHE A 264 0.21 -2.88 -6.83
CA PHE A 264 -0.99 -2.63 -6.02
C PHE A 264 -1.08 -3.58 -4.83
N GLU A 265 -1.92 -3.17 -3.88
CA GLU A 265 -2.54 -4.03 -2.87
C GLU A 265 -4.05 -3.96 -3.05
N ILE A 266 -4.72 -5.10 -2.99
CA ILE A 266 -6.19 -5.17 -2.99
C ILE A 266 -6.66 -5.77 -1.66
N GLU A 267 -7.57 -5.09 -0.98
CA GLU A 267 -7.99 -5.40 0.39
C GLU A 267 -9.40 -5.96 0.45
N PHE A 268 -9.58 -6.96 1.30
CA PHE A 268 -10.84 -7.64 1.55
C PHE A 268 -11.09 -7.82 3.05
N MET A 269 -12.36 -7.93 3.39
CA MET A 269 -12.84 -8.27 4.72
C MET A 269 -13.62 -9.58 4.66
N LYS A 270 -13.38 -10.47 5.64
CA LYS A 270 -14.21 -11.68 5.85
C LYS A 270 -15.42 -11.34 6.70
N GLY A 271 -16.59 -11.62 6.17
CA GLY A 271 -17.87 -11.47 6.87
C GLY A 271 -18.17 -12.61 7.85
N PRO A 272 -19.31 -12.55 8.55
CA PRO A 272 -19.69 -13.53 9.56
C PRO A 272 -19.88 -14.96 9.02
N GLU A 273 -20.28 -15.11 7.76
CA GLU A 273 -20.52 -16.40 7.09
C GLU A 273 -19.42 -16.73 6.06
N ASP A 274 -18.19 -16.16 6.28
CA ASP A 274 -17.00 -16.34 5.45
C ASP A 274 -17.09 -15.70 4.05
N GLU A 275 -18.00 -14.72 3.85
CA GLU A 275 -18.07 -13.94 2.63
C GLU A 275 -16.82 -13.05 2.50
N ASN A 276 -16.40 -12.79 1.26
CA ASN A 276 -15.25 -11.94 0.98
C ASN A 276 -15.73 -10.59 0.42
N TYR A 277 -15.81 -9.58 1.29
CA TYR A 277 -16.20 -8.23 0.89
C TYR A 277 -14.99 -7.45 0.40
N PHE A 278 -15.08 -6.95 -0.83
CA PHE A 278 -14.08 -6.04 -1.39
C PHE A 278 -14.15 -4.67 -0.70
N LEU A 279 -13.00 -4.15 -0.29
CA LEU A 279 -12.88 -2.87 0.40
C LEU A 279 -12.30 -1.77 -0.50
N GLU A 280 -11.06 -1.96 -0.96
CA GLU A 280 -10.35 -0.95 -1.75
C GLU A 280 -9.14 -1.53 -2.49
N ILE A 281 -8.57 -0.74 -3.41
CA ILE A 281 -7.27 -0.99 -4.00
C ILE A 281 -6.35 0.17 -3.66
N ASN A 282 -5.19 -0.15 -3.11
CA ASN A 282 -4.07 0.76 -2.97
C ASN A 282 -3.24 0.70 -4.27
N LEU A 283 -3.32 1.72 -5.11
CA LEU A 283 -2.69 1.78 -6.45
C LEU A 283 -1.19 2.13 -6.35
N ARG A 284 -0.49 1.46 -5.46
CA ARG A 284 0.92 1.67 -5.12
C ARG A 284 1.49 0.49 -4.35
N ALA A 285 2.83 0.47 -4.20
CA ALA A 285 3.46 -0.43 -3.24
C ALA A 285 3.02 -0.08 -1.81
N SER A 286 2.48 -1.06 -1.09
CA SER A 286 1.92 -0.93 0.25
C SER A 286 2.86 -1.46 1.33
N THR A 287 2.33 -1.69 2.53
CA THR A 287 3.08 -2.22 3.67
C THR A 287 3.72 -3.56 3.35
N TRP A 288 3.00 -4.48 2.71
CA TRP A 288 3.41 -5.88 2.58
C TRP A 288 4.26 -6.16 1.33
N ASN A 289 4.60 -5.14 0.54
CA ASN A 289 5.27 -5.26 -0.76
C ASN A 289 6.64 -5.97 -0.74
N TYR A 290 7.32 -6.08 0.42
CA TYR A 290 8.59 -6.77 0.55
C TYR A 290 8.44 -8.28 0.79
N ALA A 291 7.33 -8.74 1.36
CA ALA A 291 7.13 -10.16 1.63
C ALA A 291 7.10 -11.02 0.35
N PRO A 292 6.50 -10.61 -0.79
CA PRO A 292 6.63 -11.33 -2.04
C PRO A 292 8.09 -11.54 -2.48
N THR A 293 8.97 -10.55 -2.25
CA THR A 293 10.41 -10.69 -2.54
C THR A 293 11.04 -11.80 -1.71
N VAL A 294 10.72 -11.87 -0.41
CA VAL A 294 11.17 -12.94 0.49
C VAL A 294 10.61 -14.31 0.04
N GLY A 295 9.39 -14.33 -0.48
CA GLY A 295 8.73 -15.50 -1.04
C GLY A 295 9.20 -15.89 -2.45
N GLY A 296 10.13 -15.14 -3.06
CA GLY A 296 10.69 -15.44 -4.40
C GLY A 296 10.00 -14.74 -5.57
N ALA A 297 9.06 -13.82 -5.29
CA ALA A 297 8.32 -13.02 -6.29
C ALA A 297 8.58 -11.52 -6.07
N ASN A 298 9.71 -11.02 -6.57
CA ASN A 298 10.15 -9.64 -6.42
C ASN A 298 9.28 -8.68 -7.24
N LEU A 299 8.18 -8.17 -6.67
CA LEU A 299 7.18 -7.37 -7.39
C LEU A 299 7.77 -6.12 -8.09
N PRO A 300 8.59 -5.27 -7.45
CA PRO A 300 9.14 -4.09 -8.13
C PRO A 300 9.99 -4.43 -9.35
N TYR A 301 10.88 -5.40 -9.23
CA TYR A 301 11.72 -5.86 -10.33
C TYR A 301 10.89 -6.52 -11.43
N LEU A 302 9.96 -7.39 -11.07
CA LEU A 302 9.12 -8.12 -12.00
C LEU A 302 8.16 -7.18 -12.75
N TRP A 303 7.57 -6.19 -12.08
CA TRP A 303 6.74 -5.19 -12.75
C TRP A 303 7.52 -4.41 -13.80
N ALA A 304 8.69 -3.90 -13.46
CA ALA A 304 9.52 -3.16 -14.40
C ALA A 304 9.92 -4.04 -15.60
N LYS A 305 10.36 -5.26 -15.33
CA LYS A 305 10.75 -6.22 -16.39
C LYS A 305 9.55 -6.63 -17.25
N SER A 306 8.40 -6.90 -16.64
CA SER A 306 7.16 -7.25 -17.36
C SER A 306 6.69 -6.11 -18.26
N THR A 307 6.79 -4.88 -17.80
CA THR A 307 6.44 -3.68 -18.57
C THR A 307 7.32 -3.55 -19.83
N LEU A 308 8.64 -3.81 -19.71
CA LEU A 308 9.56 -3.78 -20.83
C LEU A 308 9.32 -4.93 -21.83
N LEU A 309 8.92 -6.11 -21.33
CA LEU A 309 8.71 -7.30 -22.15
C LEU A 309 7.29 -7.39 -22.73
N GLY A 310 6.34 -6.65 -22.19
CA GLY A 310 4.91 -6.78 -22.49
C GLY A 310 4.30 -8.12 -22.07
N ARG A 311 4.98 -8.87 -21.18
CA ARG A 311 4.52 -10.14 -20.58
C ARG A 311 5.13 -10.37 -19.22
N ILE A 312 4.52 -11.21 -18.40
CA ILE A 312 5.05 -11.64 -17.10
C ILE A 312 6.10 -12.75 -17.36
N PRO A 313 7.39 -12.52 -17.01
CA PRO A 313 8.47 -13.47 -17.26
C PRO A 313 8.48 -14.58 -16.18
N GLN A 314 7.86 -15.72 -16.49
CA GLN A 314 7.77 -16.87 -15.57
C GLN A 314 9.16 -17.41 -15.15
N GLU A 315 10.16 -17.22 -15.98
CA GLU A 315 11.55 -17.61 -15.76
C GLU A 315 12.30 -16.78 -14.69
N GLU A 316 11.73 -15.66 -14.25
CA GLU A 316 12.39 -14.71 -13.33
C GLU A 316 11.98 -14.85 -11.86
N PHE A 317 11.03 -15.71 -11.57
CA PHE A 317 10.57 -15.92 -10.19
C PHE A 317 10.32 -17.39 -9.89
N SER A 318 10.32 -17.70 -8.59
CA SER A 318 9.93 -19.03 -8.07
C SER A 318 9.16 -18.83 -6.79
N ILE A 319 7.82 -18.96 -6.88
CA ILE A 319 6.92 -18.77 -5.75
C ILE A 319 7.14 -19.88 -4.71
N ARG A 320 7.40 -19.47 -3.46
CA ARG A 320 7.52 -20.37 -2.33
C ARG A 320 6.19 -21.07 -2.08
N LYS A 321 6.18 -22.41 -2.11
CA LYS A 321 4.95 -23.21 -2.03
C LYS A 321 4.35 -23.33 -0.62
N ARG A 322 5.16 -23.13 0.44
CA ARG A 322 4.69 -23.20 1.82
C ARG A 322 4.39 -21.80 2.38
N PRO A 323 3.37 -21.66 3.23
CA PRO A 323 3.12 -20.42 3.95
C PRO A 323 4.32 -19.99 4.78
N PHE A 324 4.41 -18.67 5.02
CA PHE A 324 5.40 -18.06 5.92
C PHE A 324 4.79 -16.84 6.60
N THR A 325 5.50 -16.24 7.55
CA THR A 325 5.00 -15.08 8.28
C THR A 325 5.77 -13.81 7.95
N ALA A 326 5.03 -12.68 7.95
CA ALA A 326 5.56 -11.33 7.76
C ALA A 326 5.14 -10.45 8.93
N MET A 327 6.07 -9.68 9.50
CA MET A 327 5.84 -8.85 10.68
C MET A 327 6.46 -7.46 10.50
N VAL A 328 5.68 -6.41 10.77
CA VAL A 328 6.19 -5.04 10.97
C VAL A 328 6.58 -4.92 12.43
N GLU A 329 7.73 -5.43 12.77
CA GLU A 329 8.13 -5.84 14.12
C GLU A 329 8.13 -4.72 15.16
N ILE A 330 8.59 -3.51 14.80
CA ILE A 330 8.64 -2.39 15.75
C ILE A 330 7.23 -1.94 16.11
N THR A 331 6.37 -1.80 15.13
CA THR A 331 4.98 -1.38 15.33
C THR A 331 4.18 -2.46 16.05
N ASP A 332 4.35 -3.73 15.65
CA ASP A 332 3.71 -4.86 16.31
C ASP A 332 4.12 -4.96 17.79
N PHE A 333 5.41 -4.75 18.10
CA PHE A 333 5.88 -4.72 19.49
C PHE A 333 5.17 -3.65 20.32
N PHE A 334 5.09 -2.42 19.81
CA PHE A 334 4.46 -1.34 20.56
C PHE A 334 2.95 -1.50 20.71
N ASN A 335 2.28 -2.02 19.68
CA ASN A 335 0.82 -2.16 19.70
C ASN A 335 0.36 -3.38 20.54
N ASN A 336 1.14 -4.46 20.60
CA ASN A 336 0.71 -5.70 21.23
C ASN A 336 1.47 -6.02 22.51
N CYS A 337 2.80 -6.02 22.45
CA CYS A 337 3.61 -6.43 23.60
C CYS A 337 3.60 -5.39 24.71
N LYS A 338 3.71 -4.10 24.36
CA LYS A 338 3.68 -3.02 25.36
C LYS A 338 2.30 -2.84 25.98
N ASN A 339 1.22 -3.09 25.24
CA ASN A 339 -0.15 -2.99 25.74
C ASN A 339 -0.59 -4.24 26.52
N GLY A 340 0.21 -5.33 26.49
CA GLY A 340 -0.06 -6.54 27.24
C GLY A 340 -0.91 -7.59 26.53
N ASP A 341 -1.26 -7.37 25.28
CA ASP A 341 -2.06 -8.33 24.47
C ASP A 341 -1.26 -9.59 24.14
N VAL A 342 0.06 -9.44 24.01
CA VAL A 342 1.01 -10.53 23.76
C VAL A 342 2.17 -10.47 24.74
N SER A 343 2.50 -11.60 25.38
CA SER A 343 3.66 -11.65 26.28
C SER A 343 4.97 -11.42 25.53
N LEU A 344 5.97 -10.81 26.20
CA LEU A 344 7.28 -10.56 25.60
C LEU A 344 7.94 -11.86 25.09
N ILE A 345 7.81 -12.97 25.83
CA ILE A 345 8.37 -14.27 25.43
C ILE A 345 7.72 -14.76 24.14
N GLN A 346 6.40 -14.69 24.05
CA GLN A 346 5.66 -15.06 22.85
C GLN A 346 6.04 -14.18 21.66
N TRP A 347 6.09 -12.85 21.87
CA TRP A 347 6.48 -11.92 20.82
C TRP A 347 7.88 -12.18 20.28
N ILE A 348 8.87 -12.43 21.16
CA ILE A 348 10.25 -12.79 20.76
C ILE A 348 10.25 -14.09 19.93
N LYS A 349 9.44 -15.10 20.31
CA LYS A 349 9.33 -16.35 19.55
C LYS A 349 8.75 -16.10 18.15
N GLU A 350 7.69 -15.32 18.04
CA GLU A 350 7.04 -14.96 16.79
C GLU A 350 7.96 -14.14 15.88
N PHE A 351 8.63 -13.13 16.43
CA PHE A 351 9.63 -12.33 15.72
C PHE A 351 10.78 -13.20 15.16
N LYS A 352 11.33 -14.10 15.96
CA LYS A 352 12.41 -15.01 15.52
C LYS A 352 11.97 -15.99 14.44
N ASN A 353 10.71 -16.37 14.43
CA ASN A 353 10.13 -17.30 13.46
C ASN A 353 9.59 -16.58 12.22
N SER A 354 9.47 -15.27 12.23
CA SER A 354 9.03 -14.50 11.06
C SER A 354 10.13 -14.46 10.01
N GLU A 355 9.82 -14.95 8.83
CA GLU A 355 10.77 -14.99 7.71
C GLU A 355 10.91 -13.64 7.02
N CYS A 356 9.87 -12.79 7.08
CA CYS A 356 9.88 -11.43 6.58
C CYS A 356 9.69 -10.45 7.72
N THR A 357 10.67 -9.57 7.93
CA THR A 357 10.59 -8.41 8.83
C THR A 357 10.88 -7.14 8.05
N TYR A 358 10.21 -6.04 8.40
CA TYR A 358 10.18 -4.85 7.55
C TYR A 358 11.23 -3.81 7.90
N THR A 359 11.55 -3.66 9.17
CA THR A 359 12.61 -2.74 9.60
C THR A 359 13.94 -3.47 9.71
N PHE A 360 13.96 -4.62 10.38
CA PHE A 360 15.14 -5.48 10.49
C PHE A 360 15.31 -6.32 9.22
N ASN A 361 16.51 -6.27 8.63
CA ASN A 361 16.89 -7.14 7.53
C ASN A 361 18.38 -7.49 7.66
N LYS A 362 18.72 -8.78 7.64
CA LYS A 362 20.12 -9.24 7.77
C LYS A 362 21.03 -8.72 6.67
N LYS A 363 20.48 -8.51 5.46
CA LYS A 363 21.22 -7.97 4.31
C LYS A 363 21.32 -6.45 4.34
N ASP A 364 20.41 -5.74 5.07
CA ASP A 364 20.31 -4.29 5.12
C ASP A 364 19.83 -3.85 6.51
N ASN A 365 20.74 -3.99 7.51
CA ASN A 365 20.38 -3.87 8.92
C ASN A 365 20.45 -2.45 9.50
N MET A 366 21.14 -1.52 8.83
CA MET A 366 21.32 -0.16 9.34
C MET A 366 19.99 0.59 9.59
N PRO A 367 18.97 0.50 8.72
CA PRO A 367 17.67 1.11 8.99
C PRO A 367 17.09 0.74 10.36
N PHE A 368 17.17 -0.53 10.76
CA PHE A 368 16.72 -1.00 12.07
C PHE A 368 17.48 -0.36 13.23
N TYR A 369 18.80 -0.36 13.16
CA TYR A 369 19.61 0.18 14.27
C TYR A 369 19.39 1.67 14.46
N PHE A 370 19.23 2.43 13.39
CA PHE A 370 18.95 3.86 13.49
C PHE A 370 17.57 4.17 14.06
N VAL A 371 16.53 3.42 13.66
CA VAL A 371 15.19 3.58 14.24
C VAL A 371 15.20 3.23 15.74
N VAL A 372 15.83 2.11 16.12
CA VAL A 372 15.93 1.73 17.54
C VAL A 372 16.69 2.78 18.34
N TRP A 373 17.79 3.31 17.79
CA TRP A 373 18.55 4.38 18.42
C TRP A 373 17.73 5.65 18.59
N ASP A 374 16.95 6.05 17.58
CA ASP A 374 16.10 7.24 17.67
C ASP A 374 15.01 7.08 18.72
N ILE A 375 14.39 5.90 18.82
CA ILE A 375 13.43 5.55 19.87
C ILE A 375 14.05 5.67 21.25
N ILE A 376 15.26 5.13 21.46
CA ILE A 376 15.98 5.20 22.76
C ILE A 376 16.29 6.66 23.09
N LYS A 377 16.83 7.42 22.14
CA LYS A 377 17.18 8.84 22.31
C LYS A 377 15.96 9.69 22.67
N SER A 378 14.83 9.45 22.01
CA SER A 378 13.56 10.15 22.28
C SER A 378 13.02 9.87 23.69
N LYS A 379 13.15 8.62 24.17
CA LYS A 379 12.77 8.26 25.53
C LYS A 379 13.70 8.87 26.58
N LEU A 380 15.00 8.88 26.36
CA LEU A 380 15.98 9.49 27.26
C LEU A 380 15.77 11.00 27.39
N LYS A 381 15.46 11.71 26.30
CA LYS A 381 15.08 13.14 26.35
C LYS A 381 13.84 13.39 27.22
N LYS A 382 12.81 12.54 27.13
CA LYS A 382 11.60 12.67 27.96
C LYS A 382 11.86 12.42 29.45
N ILE A 383 12.79 11.54 29.78
CA ILE A 383 13.19 11.24 31.18
C ILE A 383 14.08 12.35 31.74
N GLY A 384 14.96 12.93 30.92
CA GLY A 384 15.92 13.97 31.34
C GLY A 384 15.36 15.39 31.47
N GLY A 385 14.05 15.63 31.23
CA GLY A 385 13.38 16.91 31.48
C GLY A 385 13.82 18.09 30.59
N TYR A 386 14.55 17.83 29.49
CA TYR A 386 14.96 18.87 28.54
C TYR A 386 13.95 18.98 27.39
N SER A 387 13.00 19.90 27.53
CA SER A 387 12.28 20.49 26.40
C SER A 387 13.08 21.68 25.89
N TYR A 388 13.56 21.59 24.65
CA TYR A 388 14.01 22.74 23.86
C TYR A 388 12.98 22.97 22.78
#